data_b6551dc340bd6d136bf36961a2898818
#
_entry.id   b6551dc340bd6d136bf36961a2898818
#
_cell.length_a   1.000
_cell.length_b   1.000
_cell.length_c   1.000
_cell.angle_alpha   90.00
_cell.angle_beta   90.00
_cell.angle_gamma   90.00
#
_symmetry.space_group_name_H-M   'P 1'
#
loop_
_entity.id
_entity.type
_entity.pdbx_description
1 polymer ?
#
loop_
_entity_poly.entity_id
_entity_poly.type
_entity_poly.pdbx_seq_one_letter_code
_entity_poly.pdbx_strand_id
1 'polypeptide(L)'
;MANMLLLNGSPHAHGAIDLALTEVAQTLQECGLTTEIVHIGQQDIRGCIACGRCGVLHHCVFDDAVNALAPKFEAADALIVGSPVYYASANGTLTNLLDRLFYSTPFDKTMKVGAAVVSCRRGGASATFDQLNKYFTISGMPVASSQYWNSIHGNNAQEAAQDAEGLQVMRTLGRNVAFLVKSIAFGKEAMGLPEKEKRVGTNFIR
;
A
#
# COMPACT_ATOMS: atom_id res chain seq x y z
N MET A 1 -2.98 -17.47 -9.84
CA MET A 1 -1.72 -16.94 -9.25
C MET A 1 -2.08 -15.77 -8.38
N ALA A 2 -1.46 -15.64 -7.20
CA ALA A 2 -1.68 -14.48 -6.34
C ALA A 2 -1.08 -13.21 -6.97
N ASN A 3 -1.83 -12.11 -6.92
CA ASN A 3 -1.49 -10.84 -7.58
C ASN A 3 -1.18 -9.75 -6.55
N MET A 4 -0.06 -9.06 -6.73
CA MET A 4 0.41 -7.99 -5.85
C MET A 4 0.30 -6.65 -6.57
N LEU A 5 -0.45 -5.70 -5.99
CA LEU A 5 -0.55 -4.34 -6.49
C LEU A 5 0.43 -3.44 -5.72
N LEU A 6 1.31 -2.77 -6.45
CA LEU A 6 2.28 -1.82 -5.90
C LEU A 6 1.96 -0.40 -6.42
N LEU A 7 1.81 0.56 -5.53
CA LEU A 7 1.53 1.94 -5.90
C LEU A 7 2.76 2.82 -5.68
N ASN A 8 3.28 3.39 -6.75
CA ASN A 8 4.35 4.37 -6.69
C ASN A 8 3.77 5.79 -6.58
N GLY A 9 3.76 6.33 -5.35
CA GLY A 9 3.28 7.68 -5.03
C GLY A 9 4.33 8.78 -5.23
N SER A 10 5.53 8.47 -5.71
CA SER A 10 6.55 9.48 -5.99
C SER A 10 6.20 10.30 -7.23
N PRO A 11 6.39 11.63 -7.23
CA PRO A 11 6.31 12.41 -8.46
C PRO A 11 7.43 12.08 -9.47
N HIS A 12 8.49 11.41 -9.03
CA HIS A 12 9.59 10.94 -9.88
C HIS A 12 9.35 9.48 -10.29
N ALA A 13 8.91 9.27 -11.54
CA ALA A 13 8.57 7.94 -12.06
C ALA A 13 9.71 6.92 -11.94
N HIS A 14 10.97 7.38 -12.04
CA HIS A 14 12.17 6.54 -11.96
C HIS A 14 13.10 7.02 -10.83
N GLY A 15 12.52 7.33 -9.67
CA GLY A 15 13.25 7.78 -8.48
C GLY A 15 13.55 6.65 -7.49
N ALA A 16 13.93 7.03 -6.26
CA ALA A 16 14.27 6.08 -5.18
C ALA A 16 13.09 5.15 -4.82
N ILE A 17 11.85 5.65 -4.83
CA ILE A 17 10.66 4.83 -4.56
C ILE A 17 10.42 3.81 -5.68
N ASP A 18 10.63 4.21 -6.94
CA ASP A 18 10.52 3.28 -8.06
C ASP A 18 11.52 2.12 -7.95
N LEU A 19 12.78 2.45 -7.64
CA LEU A 19 13.81 1.46 -7.39
C LEU A 19 13.42 0.52 -6.24
N ALA A 20 12.96 1.07 -5.12
CA ALA A 20 12.55 0.27 -3.96
C ALA A 20 11.40 -0.69 -4.29
N LEU A 21 10.35 -0.20 -4.94
CA LEU A 21 9.21 -1.03 -5.33
C LEU A 21 9.57 -2.06 -6.40
N THR A 22 10.50 -1.74 -7.28
CA THR A 22 11.04 -2.69 -8.28
C THR A 22 11.79 -3.82 -7.60
N GLU A 23 12.62 -3.53 -6.59
CA GLU A 23 13.34 -4.55 -5.80
C GLU A 23 12.37 -5.48 -5.06
N VAL A 24 11.30 -4.91 -4.46
CA VAL A 24 10.23 -5.70 -3.83
C VAL A 24 9.52 -6.56 -4.87
N ALA A 25 9.16 -5.99 -6.04
CA ALA A 25 8.44 -6.69 -7.09
C ALA A 25 9.23 -7.85 -7.67
N GLN A 26 10.54 -7.65 -7.94
CA GLN A 26 11.44 -8.71 -8.40
C GLN A 26 11.51 -9.86 -7.39
N THR A 27 11.67 -9.54 -6.11
CA THR A 27 11.70 -10.55 -5.05
C THR A 27 10.38 -11.33 -4.96
N LEU A 28 9.23 -10.65 -5.12
CA LEU A 28 7.93 -11.30 -5.17
C LEU A 28 7.79 -12.24 -6.37
N GLN A 29 8.29 -11.83 -7.54
CA GLN A 29 8.32 -12.65 -8.76
C GLN A 29 9.22 -13.88 -8.61
N GLU A 30 10.40 -13.72 -7.99
CA GLU A 30 11.28 -14.85 -7.61
C GLU A 30 10.57 -15.84 -6.68
N CYS A 31 9.65 -15.36 -5.84
CA CYS A 31 8.78 -16.18 -5.01
C CYS A 31 7.58 -16.79 -5.76
N GLY A 32 7.44 -16.59 -7.07
CA GLY A 32 6.38 -17.15 -7.92
C GLY A 32 5.05 -16.40 -7.84
N LEU A 33 5.07 -15.11 -7.51
CA LEU A 33 3.89 -14.23 -7.45
C LEU A 33 3.88 -13.25 -8.63
N THR A 34 2.70 -12.79 -9.03
CA THR A 34 2.56 -11.76 -10.07
C THR A 34 2.52 -10.37 -9.43
N THR A 35 3.11 -9.39 -10.10
CA THR A 35 3.19 -8.02 -9.59
C THR A 35 2.76 -7.02 -10.64
N GLU A 36 2.08 -5.95 -10.22
CA GLU A 36 1.81 -4.78 -11.03
C GLU A 36 2.23 -3.53 -10.27
N ILE A 37 3.13 -2.72 -10.85
CA ILE A 37 3.49 -1.41 -10.30
C ILE A 37 2.72 -0.34 -11.07
N VAL A 38 1.96 0.48 -10.34
CA VAL A 38 1.21 1.61 -10.90
C VAL A 38 1.78 2.91 -10.37
N HIS A 39 2.25 3.76 -11.27
CA HIS A 39 2.73 5.10 -10.94
C HIS A 39 1.56 6.08 -10.88
N ILE A 40 1.39 6.72 -9.72
CA ILE A 40 0.30 7.66 -9.45
C ILE A 40 0.77 9.06 -9.04
N GLY A 41 2.04 9.22 -8.75
CA GLY A 41 2.58 10.43 -8.12
C GLY A 41 2.53 11.71 -8.97
N GLN A 42 2.29 11.60 -10.28
CA GLN A 42 2.13 12.73 -11.19
C GLN A 42 0.67 12.97 -11.61
N GLN A 43 -0.27 12.19 -11.10
CA GLN A 43 -1.66 12.34 -11.45
C GLN A 43 -2.34 13.45 -10.63
N ASP A 44 -3.28 14.15 -11.26
CA ASP A 44 -4.10 15.14 -10.56
C ASP A 44 -5.23 14.43 -9.79
N ILE A 45 -4.96 14.11 -8.54
CA ILE A 45 -5.90 13.41 -7.66
C ILE A 45 -6.31 14.34 -6.53
N ARG A 46 -7.54 14.82 -6.59
CA ARG A 46 -8.10 15.67 -5.54
C ARG A 46 -8.47 14.88 -4.28
N GLY A 47 -8.47 15.55 -3.14
CA GLY A 47 -8.90 15.00 -1.86
C GLY A 47 -10.40 14.66 -1.82
N CYS A 48 -10.79 13.85 -0.84
CA CYS A 48 -12.17 13.52 -0.57
C CYS A 48 -12.96 14.78 -0.11
N ILE A 49 -14.13 15.01 -0.70
CA ILE A 49 -15.03 16.13 -0.34
C ILE A 49 -16.14 15.70 0.64
N ALA A 50 -16.05 14.53 1.21
CA ALA A 50 -17.01 13.98 2.19
C ALA A 50 -18.49 14.00 1.71
N CYS A 51 -18.75 13.87 0.41
CA CYS A 51 -20.10 13.93 -0.17
C CYS A 51 -20.99 12.71 0.17
N GLY A 52 -20.44 11.64 0.72
CA GLY A 52 -21.15 10.42 1.15
C GLY A 52 -21.72 9.55 0.01
N ARG A 53 -21.63 9.99 -1.25
CA ARG A 53 -22.28 9.29 -2.38
C ARG A 53 -21.74 7.91 -2.68
N CYS A 54 -20.49 7.63 -2.32
CA CYS A 54 -19.90 6.29 -2.47
C CYS A 54 -20.62 5.21 -1.63
N GLY A 55 -21.32 5.58 -0.57
CA GLY A 55 -22.19 4.67 0.17
C GLY A 55 -23.37 4.10 -0.64
N VAL A 56 -23.76 4.78 -1.73
CA VAL A 56 -24.84 4.35 -2.64
C VAL A 56 -24.28 3.88 -3.98
N LEU A 57 -23.27 4.61 -4.51
CA LEU A 57 -22.70 4.32 -5.83
C LEU A 57 -21.71 3.16 -5.82
N HIS A 58 -21.16 2.83 -4.65
CA HIS A 58 -20.08 1.86 -4.48
C HIS A 58 -18.77 2.20 -5.23
N HIS A 59 -18.62 3.45 -5.64
CA HIS A 59 -17.42 4.03 -6.22
C HIS A 59 -17.36 5.53 -5.93
N CYS A 60 -16.20 6.17 -6.15
CA CYS A 60 -16.07 7.61 -5.97
C CYS A 60 -16.81 8.36 -7.08
N VAL A 61 -17.40 9.52 -6.76
CA VAL A 61 -18.09 10.39 -7.75
C VAL A 61 -17.14 11.00 -8.77
N PHE A 62 -15.85 11.12 -8.43
CA PHE A 62 -14.84 11.61 -9.36
C PHE A 62 -14.31 10.43 -10.17
N ASP A 63 -14.48 10.53 -11.50
CA ASP A 63 -14.02 9.52 -12.43
C ASP A 63 -12.54 9.78 -12.78
N ASP A 64 -11.67 9.23 -11.95
CA ASP A 64 -10.21 9.37 -12.07
C ASP A 64 -9.51 8.05 -11.67
N ALA A 65 -8.20 8.13 -11.43
CA ALA A 65 -7.37 6.98 -11.07
C ALA A 65 -7.90 6.17 -9.88
N VAL A 66 -8.66 6.77 -8.97
CA VAL A 66 -9.22 6.05 -7.81
C VAL A 66 -10.20 4.96 -8.27
N ASN A 67 -11.12 5.30 -9.17
CA ASN A 67 -12.09 4.33 -9.71
C ASN A 67 -11.40 3.30 -10.63
N ALA A 68 -10.37 3.70 -11.37
CA ALA A 68 -9.60 2.80 -12.22
C ALA A 68 -8.78 1.78 -11.43
N LEU A 69 -8.32 2.15 -10.22
CA LEU A 69 -7.54 1.27 -9.34
C LEU A 69 -8.41 0.35 -8.47
N ALA A 70 -9.66 0.72 -8.21
CA ALA A 70 -10.54 -0.06 -7.35
C ALA A 70 -10.64 -1.55 -7.74
N PRO A 71 -10.92 -1.93 -9.01
CA PRO A 71 -10.97 -3.34 -9.40
C PRO A 71 -9.61 -4.04 -9.32
N LYS A 72 -8.51 -3.34 -9.56
CA LYS A 72 -7.17 -3.90 -9.40
C LYS A 72 -6.87 -4.21 -7.93
N PHE A 73 -7.25 -3.31 -7.02
CA PHE A 73 -7.09 -3.54 -5.58
C PHE A 73 -8.01 -4.66 -5.08
N GLU A 74 -9.23 -4.74 -5.59
CA GLU A 74 -10.16 -5.85 -5.26
C GLU A 74 -9.56 -7.21 -5.65
N ALA A 75 -8.97 -7.32 -6.84
CA ALA A 75 -8.35 -8.54 -7.35
C ALA A 75 -6.98 -8.86 -6.72
N ALA A 76 -6.34 -7.91 -6.05
CA ALA A 76 -5.02 -8.11 -5.47
C ALA A 76 -5.09 -8.82 -4.10
N ASP A 77 -4.10 -9.67 -3.82
CA ASP A 77 -3.91 -10.32 -2.51
C ASP A 77 -3.04 -9.48 -1.57
N ALA A 78 -2.27 -8.54 -2.12
CA ALA A 78 -1.53 -7.55 -1.35
C ALA A 78 -1.55 -6.18 -2.01
N LEU A 79 -1.49 -5.14 -1.17
CA LEU A 79 -1.29 -3.75 -1.56
C LEU A 79 -0.02 -3.21 -0.90
N ILE A 80 0.96 -2.83 -1.73
CA ILE A 80 2.21 -2.22 -1.28
C ILE A 80 2.23 -0.78 -1.76
N VAL A 81 2.42 0.17 -0.86
CA VAL A 81 2.42 1.60 -1.20
C VAL A 81 3.77 2.23 -0.93
N GLY A 82 4.31 2.92 -1.93
CA GLY A 82 5.59 3.63 -1.84
C GLY A 82 5.41 5.14 -1.87
N SER A 83 6.07 5.87 -0.95
CA SER A 83 6.00 7.33 -0.89
C SER A 83 7.34 7.96 -0.53
N PRO A 84 7.73 9.06 -1.20
CA PRO A 84 8.71 9.96 -0.63
C PRO A 84 8.13 10.64 0.62
N VAL A 85 9.04 11.11 1.50
CA VAL A 85 8.67 11.85 2.71
C VAL A 85 8.70 13.34 2.43
N TYR A 86 7.56 14.01 2.59
CA TYR A 86 7.41 15.45 2.50
C TYR A 86 6.84 15.97 3.83
N TYR A 87 7.61 16.84 4.53
CA TYR A 87 7.20 17.38 5.84
C TYR A 87 6.78 16.30 6.86
N ALA A 88 7.54 15.20 6.92
CA ALA A 88 7.26 14.03 7.78
C ALA A 88 5.91 13.35 7.49
N SER A 89 5.43 13.44 6.26
CA SER A 89 4.18 12.84 5.78
C SER A 89 4.38 12.22 4.39
N ALA A 90 3.46 11.38 3.98
CA ALA A 90 3.43 10.85 2.62
C ALA A 90 3.07 11.94 1.59
N ASN A 91 3.41 11.69 0.32
CA ASN A 91 3.01 12.57 -0.78
C ASN A 91 1.49 12.77 -0.79
N GLY A 92 1.04 14.02 -0.94
CA GLY A 92 -0.37 14.40 -0.93
C GLY A 92 -1.19 13.69 -2.03
N THR A 93 -0.65 13.49 -3.22
CA THR A 93 -1.32 12.72 -4.29
C THR A 93 -1.63 11.29 -3.84
N LEU A 94 -0.67 10.62 -3.17
CA LEU A 94 -0.88 9.27 -2.65
C LEU A 94 -1.93 9.26 -1.54
N THR A 95 -1.86 10.17 -0.58
CA THR A 95 -2.85 10.22 0.52
C THR A 95 -4.26 10.53 0.01
N ASN A 96 -4.41 11.48 -0.93
CA ASN A 96 -5.69 11.76 -1.58
C ASN A 96 -6.27 10.53 -2.28
N LEU A 97 -5.42 9.76 -2.96
CA LEU A 97 -5.82 8.50 -3.58
C LEU A 97 -6.26 7.48 -2.53
N LEU A 98 -5.43 7.23 -1.51
CA LEU A 98 -5.70 6.22 -0.49
C LEU A 98 -6.98 6.55 0.31
N ASP A 99 -7.18 7.81 0.74
CA ASP A 99 -8.38 8.25 1.43
C ASP A 99 -9.64 7.89 0.64
N ARG A 100 -9.63 8.18 -0.65
CA ARG A 100 -10.76 7.91 -1.51
C ARG A 100 -10.90 6.45 -1.88
N LEU A 101 -9.80 5.76 -2.20
CA LEU A 101 -9.81 4.35 -2.57
C LEU A 101 -10.32 3.47 -1.42
N PHE A 102 -9.80 3.67 -0.20
CA PHE A 102 -10.22 2.90 0.96
C PHE A 102 -11.65 3.22 1.39
N TYR A 103 -12.09 4.46 1.26
CA TYR A 103 -13.41 4.89 1.67
C TYR A 103 -14.52 4.54 0.67
N SER A 104 -14.23 4.59 -0.65
CA SER A 104 -15.25 4.41 -1.68
C SER A 104 -15.43 2.98 -2.18
N THR A 105 -14.54 2.05 -1.82
CA THR A 105 -14.62 0.66 -2.27
C THR A 105 -15.31 -0.22 -1.24
N PRO A 106 -16.41 -0.93 -1.63
CA PRO A 106 -17.23 -1.72 -0.71
C PRO A 106 -16.67 -3.11 -0.43
N PHE A 107 -15.72 -3.60 -1.23
CA PHE A 107 -15.20 -4.95 -1.06
C PHE A 107 -14.43 -5.13 0.25
N ASP A 108 -14.43 -6.36 0.72
CA ASP A 108 -13.73 -6.75 1.93
C ASP A 108 -12.20 -6.76 1.72
N LYS A 109 -11.50 -5.97 2.52
CA LYS A 109 -10.02 -5.86 2.50
C LYS A 109 -9.33 -6.75 3.52
N THR A 110 -10.12 -7.39 4.40
CA THR A 110 -9.59 -8.22 5.48
C THR A 110 -8.70 -9.34 4.94
N MET A 111 -7.54 -9.52 5.59
CA MET A 111 -6.52 -10.52 5.23
C MET A 111 -5.85 -10.31 3.86
N LYS A 112 -6.10 -9.21 3.13
CA LYS A 112 -5.15 -8.78 2.11
C LYS A 112 -3.91 -8.23 2.81
N VAL A 113 -2.72 -8.57 2.33
CA VAL A 113 -1.47 -8.11 2.96
C VAL A 113 -1.20 -6.66 2.60
N GLY A 114 -0.91 -5.82 3.60
CA GLY A 114 -0.51 -4.42 3.41
C GLY A 114 0.96 -4.21 3.68
N ALA A 115 1.62 -3.30 2.94
CA ALA A 115 2.96 -2.83 3.27
C ALA A 115 3.19 -1.39 2.82
N ALA A 116 3.92 -0.62 3.62
CA ALA A 116 4.39 0.71 3.25
C ALA A 116 5.91 0.69 3.00
N VAL A 117 6.35 1.46 2.00
CA VAL A 117 7.76 1.71 1.66
C VAL A 117 7.95 3.22 1.61
N VAL A 118 8.99 3.73 2.26
CA VAL A 118 9.24 5.17 2.32
C VAL A 118 10.67 5.51 1.90
N SER A 119 10.83 6.69 1.30
CA SER A 119 12.15 7.24 1.02
C SER A 119 12.25 8.64 1.60
N CYS A 120 13.30 8.92 2.35
CA CYS A 120 13.54 10.25 2.91
C CYS A 120 15.01 10.66 2.79
N ARG A 121 15.24 11.97 2.78
CA ARG A 121 16.60 12.52 2.82
C ARG A 121 17.26 12.27 4.18
N ARG A 122 16.55 12.53 5.30
CA ARG A 122 17.08 12.40 6.67
C ARG A 122 16.00 12.00 7.68
N GLY A 123 15.01 12.86 7.94
CA GLY A 123 14.01 12.69 8.97
C GLY A 123 12.60 12.48 8.42
N GLY A 124 11.68 11.98 9.27
CA GLY A 124 10.27 11.81 8.94
C GLY A 124 9.86 10.45 8.37
N ALA A 125 10.83 9.53 8.14
CA ALA A 125 10.52 8.20 7.60
C ALA A 125 9.54 7.43 8.48
N SER A 126 9.78 7.33 9.79
CA SER A 126 8.91 6.60 10.72
C SER A 126 7.51 7.19 10.79
N ALA A 127 7.37 8.52 10.85
CA ALA A 127 6.06 9.17 10.88
C ALA A 127 5.25 8.90 9.60
N THR A 128 5.92 8.95 8.43
CA THR A 128 5.28 8.63 7.14
C THR A 128 4.92 7.15 7.04
N PHE A 129 5.81 6.27 7.50
CA PHE A 129 5.58 4.83 7.55
C PHE A 129 4.35 4.50 8.42
N ASP A 130 4.25 5.08 9.61
CA ASP A 130 3.11 4.91 10.51
C ASP A 130 1.82 5.45 9.90
N GLN A 131 1.88 6.60 9.23
CA GLN A 131 0.73 7.18 8.54
C GLN A 131 0.16 6.21 7.50
N LEU A 132 1.01 5.64 6.65
CA LEU A 132 0.59 4.74 5.58
C LEU A 132 0.05 3.40 6.12
N ASN A 133 0.66 2.85 7.17
CA ASN A 133 0.21 1.59 7.77
C ASN A 133 -1.18 1.70 8.42
N LYS A 134 -1.66 2.89 8.78
CA LYS A 134 -3.01 3.09 9.34
C LYS A 134 -4.13 2.71 8.37
N TYR A 135 -3.93 2.88 7.05
CA TYR A 135 -4.89 2.42 6.04
C TYR A 135 -5.10 0.91 6.10
N PHE A 136 -4.03 0.16 6.30
CA PHE A 136 -4.07 -1.29 6.38
C PHE A 136 -4.69 -1.78 7.69
N THR A 137 -4.22 -1.24 8.80
CA THR A 137 -4.65 -1.69 10.14
C THR A 137 -6.13 -1.44 10.39
N ILE A 138 -6.68 -0.28 9.99
CA ILE A 138 -8.13 0.00 10.14
C ILE A 138 -8.99 -0.90 9.24
N SER A 139 -8.40 -1.47 8.17
CA SER A 139 -9.08 -2.30 7.18
C SER A 139 -8.95 -3.81 7.46
N GLY A 140 -8.34 -4.19 8.59
CA GLY A 140 -8.11 -5.60 8.93
C GLY A 140 -7.10 -6.30 8.02
N MET A 141 -6.21 -5.53 7.40
CA MET A 141 -5.14 -6.04 6.56
C MET A 141 -3.89 -6.29 7.43
N PRO A 142 -3.32 -7.50 7.45
CA PRO A 142 -2.03 -7.76 8.09
C PRO A 142 -0.94 -6.89 7.45
N VAL A 143 -0.14 -6.21 8.30
CA VAL A 143 0.97 -5.38 7.84
C VAL A 143 2.23 -6.21 7.79
N ALA A 144 2.85 -6.31 6.60
CA ALA A 144 4.13 -6.99 6.44
C ALA A 144 5.27 -6.09 6.92
N SER A 145 6.13 -6.67 7.76
CA SER A 145 7.39 -6.08 8.18
C SER A 145 8.56 -6.68 7.41
N SER A 146 9.71 -6.01 7.46
CA SER A 146 11.02 -6.55 7.07
C SER A 146 11.88 -6.76 8.32
N GLN A 147 13.19 -6.63 8.17
CA GLN A 147 14.15 -6.67 9.28
C GLN A 147 14.34 -5.30 9.96
N TYR A 148 13.80 -4.24 9.38
CA TYR A 148 13.79 -2.86 9.88
C TYR A 148 12.53 -2.14 9.39
N TRP A 149 12.35 -0.83 9.64
CA TRP A 149 11.32 -0.05 8.96
C TRP A 149 11.60 -0.01 7.47
N ASN A 150 10.55 -0.19 6.64
CA ASN A 150 10.70 -0.33 5.20
C ASN A 150 11.08 1.03 4.56
N SER A 151 12.32 1.42 4.68
CA SER A 151 12.86 2.67 4.15
C SER A 151 14.06 2.44 3.25
N ILE A 152 14.25 3.35 2.29
CA ILE A 152 15.42 3.45 1.45
C ILE A 152 15.87 4.92 1.40
N HIS A 153 17.16 5.16 1.28
CA HIS A 153 17.75 6.49 1.30
C HIS A 153 18.46 6.81 -0.02
N GLY A 154 18.25 8.02 -0.52
CA GLY A 154 18.85 8.54 -1.74
C GLY A 154 18.00 9.66 -2.34
N ASN A 155 18.63 10.64 -3.00
CA ASN A 155 17.92 11.73 -3.67
C ASN A 155 17.36 11.31 -5.05
N ASN A 156 17.87 10.22 -5.60
CA ASN A 156 17.51 9.64 -6.89
C ASN A 156 17.74 8.13 -6.87
N ALA A 157 17.40 7.45 -7.94
CA ALA A 157 17.57 5.99 -8.04
C ALA A 157 19.04 5.56 -7.97
N GLN A 158 19.97 6.34 -8.54
CA GLN A 158 21.40 6.02 -8.55
C GLN A 158 22.01 6.08 -7.15
N GLU A 159 21.61 7.05 -6.34
CA GLU A 159 22.04 7.12 -4.93
C GLU A 159 21.36 6.05 -4.09
N ALA A 160 20.07 5.82 -4.28
CA ALA A 160 19.33 4.79 -3.57
C ALA A 160 19.84 3.36 -3.89
N ALA A 161 20.38 3.15 -5.09
CA ALA A 161 21.05 1.89 -5.45
C ALA A 161 22.32 1.61 -4.65
N GLN A 162 22.88 2.61 -3.98
CA GLN A 162 24.04 2.48 -3.09
C GLN A 162 23.65 2.19 -1.63
N ASP A 163 22.35 2.32 -1.31
CA ASP A 163 21.81 1.96 0.02
C ASP A 163 21.64 0.44 0.12
N ALA A 164 22.73 -0.25 0.39
CA ALA A 164 22.76 -1.71 0.48
C ALA A 164 21.83 -2.26 1.56
N GLU A 165 21.69 -1.56 2.69
CA GLU A 165 20.76 -1.92 3.77
C GLU A 165 19.33 -1.73 3.34
N GLY A 166 18.97 -0.59 2.73
CA GLY A 166 17.64 -0.32 2.21
C GLY A 166 17.21 -1.35 1.16
N LEU A 167 18.09 -1.71 0.23
CA LEU A 167 17.81 -2.78 -0.75
C LEU A 167 17.60 -4.14 -0.08
N GLN A 168 18.39 -4.48 0.96
CA GLN A 168 18.20 -5.70 1.72
C GLN A 168 16.84 -5.70 2.46
N VAL A 169 16.44 -4.56 3.03
CA VAL A 169 15.12 -4.36 3.64
C VAL A 169 14.01 -4.61 2.60
N MET A 170 14.14 -4.12 1.37
CA MET A 170 13.14 -4.34 0.29
C MET A 170 13.04 -5.83 -0.08
N ARG A 171 14.16 -6.52 -0.23
CA ARG A 171 14.15 -7.98 -0.51
C ARG A 171 13.54 -8.78 0.63
N THR A 172 13.85 -8.43 1.87
CA THR A 172 13.26 -9.09 3.05
C THR A 172 11.75 -8.82 3.11
N LEU A 173 11.31 -7.59 2.83
CA LEU A 173 9.90 -7.26 2.72
C LEU A 173 9.21 -8.12 1.66
N GLY A 174 9.77 -8.22 0.46
CA GLY A 174 9.22 -9.04 -0.62
C GLY A 174 9.02 -10.51 -0.19
N ARG A 175 10.02 -11.12 0.46
CA ARG A 175 9.92 -12.50 0.97
C ARG A 175 8.86 -12.63 2.05
N ASN A 176 8.76 -11.66 2.98
CA ASN A 176 7.78 -11.69 4.05
C ASN A 176 6.35 -11.50 3.52
N VAL A 177 6.13 -10.60 2.55
CA VAL A 177 4.85 -10.46 1.85
C VAL A 177 4.47 -11.77 1.16
N ALA A 178 5.41 -12.39 0.43
CA ALA A 178 5.17 -13.64 -0.25
C ALA A 178 4.80 -14.78 0.72
N PHE A 179 5.49 -14.86 1.85
CA PHE A 179 5.18 -15.83 2.91
C PHE A 179 3.79 -15.60 3.48
N LEU A 180 3.45 -14.36 3.85
CA LEU A 180 2.14 -14.02 4.42
C LEU A 180 1.00 -14.33 3.44
N VAL A 181 1.11 -13.91 2.18
CA VAL A 181 0.07 -14.15 1.15
C VAL A 181 -0.16 -15.64 0.97
N LYS A 182 0.92 -16.43 0.85
CA LYS A 182 0.81 -17.90 0.70
C LYS A 182 0.23 -18.57 1.95
N SER A 183 0.66 -18.12 3.14
CA SER A 183 0.16 -18.67 4.41
C SER A 183 -1.31 -18.35 4.64
N ILE A 184 -1.75 -17.12 4.28
CA ILE A 184 -3.16 -16.73 4.37
C ILE A 184 -3.99 -17.54 3.38
N ALA A 185 -3.52 -17.74 2.14
CA ALA A 185 -4.21 -18.57 1.16
C ALA A 185 -4.35 -20.01 1.63
N PHE A 186 -3.26 -20.61 2.14
CA PHE A 186 -3.27 -21.95 2.72
C PHE A 186 -4.19 -22.06 3.94
N GLY A 187 -4.10 -21.10 4.86
CA GLY A 187 -4.96 -21.06 6.04
C GLY A 187 -6.45 -20.92 5.69
N LYS A 188 -6.75 -20.08 4.70
CA LYS A 188 -8.12 -19.91 4.19
C LYS A 188 -8.69 -21.21 3.60
N GLU A 189 -7.87 -21.95 2.87
CA GLU A 189 -8.27 -23.24 2.30
C GLU A 189 -8.45 -24.32 3.38
N ALA A 190 -7.54 -24.37 4.35
CA ALA A 190 -7.51 -25.41 5.39
C ALA A 190 -8.56 -25.22 6.50
N MET A 191 -8.83 -23.98 6.91
CA MET A 191 -9.66 -23.69 8.10
C MET A 191 -10.66 -22.54 7.92
N GLY A 192 -10.69 -21.89 6.74
CA GLY A 192 -11.43 -20.65 6.54
C GLY A 192 -10.73 -19.42 7.12
N LEU A 193 -11.27 -18.23 6.84
CA LEU A 193 -10.83 -17.00 7.48
C LEU A 193 -11.49 -16.85 8.87
N PRO A 194 -10.89 -16.06 9.78
CA PRO A 194 -11.52 -15.75 11.06
C PRO A 194 -12.94 -15.22 10.88
N GLU A 195 -13.85 -15.67 11.73
CA GLU A 195 -15.24 -15.19 11.75
C GLU A 195 -15.27 -13.69 12.07
N LYS A 196 -16.12 -12.97 11.36
CA LYS A 196 -16.33 -11.55 11.59
C LYS A 196 -17.58 -11.35 12.42
N GLU A 197 -17.41 -10.75 13.59
CA GLU A 197 -18.54 -10.27 14.36
C GLU A 197 -19.25 -9.11 13.65
N LYS A 198 -20.54 -9.00 13.92
CA LYS A 198 -21.32 -7.83 13.47
C LYS A 198 -20.76 -6.57 14.13
N ARG A 199 -20.36 -5.59 13.32
CA ARG A 199 -19.79 -4.34 13.81
C ARG A 199 -20.76 -3.61 14.73
N VAL A 200 -20.31 -3.30 15.94
CA VAL A 200 -21.00 -2.40 16.86
C VAL A 200 -20.39 -1.01 16.72
N GLY A 201 -21.18 -0.06 16.27
CA GLY A 201 -20.78 1.35 16.16
C GLY A 201 -21.11 2.09 17.44
N THR A 202 -20.14 2.84 17.99
CA THR A 202 -20.39 3.76 19.11
C THR A 202 -20.45 5.19 18.58
N ASN A 203 -21.53 5.88 18.87
CA ASN A 203 -21.69 7.29 18.57
C ASN A 203 -21.85 8.07 19.90
N PHE A 204 -20.88 8.94 20.20
CA PHE A 204 -20.89 9.77 21.40
C PHE A 204 -21.70 11.07 21.23
N ILE A 205 -22.16 11.40 20.04
CA ILE A 205 -23.04 12.54 19.74
C ILE A 205 -24.48 12.06 19.93
N ARG A 206 -25.17 12.62 20.94
CA ARG A 206 -26.55 12.31 21.26
C ARG A 206 -27.44 13.50 20.90
#